data_a0b6980e9223fdb855d0ab8ff5fdcf52
#
_entry.id   a0b6980e9223fdb855d0ab8ff5fdcf52
#
_cell.length_a   1.000
_cell.length_b   1.000
_cell.length_c   1.000
_cell.angle_alpha   90.00
_cell.angle_beta   90.00
_cell.angle_gamma   90.00
#
_symmetry.space_group_name_H-M   'P 1'
#
loop_
_entity.id
_entity.type
_entity.pdbx_description
1 polymer ?
#
loop_
_entity_poly.entity_id
_entity_poly.type
_entity_poly.pdbx_seq_one_letter_code
_entity_poly.pdbx_strand_id
1 'polypeptide(L)'
;MDGLYSLGYLVGRASVALSKSLNARLVSCDIDLSHSQYVVLRYLYFKGALSQLEIANLLSKDAAAIKRTIDLLEKKELVTRTPIRKLKNSVCITDKGKNLMPRVIEIANDVINEALNGIETENRELLRTMLDKIHTNLEK
;
A
#
# COMPACT_ATOMS: atom_id res chain seq x y z
N MET A 1 19.20 12.94 19.38
CA MET A 1 18.82 11.60 18.89
C MET A 1 19.94 11.09 18.03
N ASP A 2 20.65 10.11 18.50
CA ASP A 2 21.93 9.71 17.94
C ASP A 2 21.95 8.30 17.38
N GLY A 3 22.75 8.14 16.32
CA GLY A 3 23.09 6.83 15.77
C GLY A 3 21.90 5.97 15.38
N LEU A 4 22.04 4.67 15.54
CA LEU A 4 21.02 3.70 15.12
C LEU A 4 19.75 3.73 15.99
N TYR A 5 19.80 4.37 17.16
CA TYR A 5 18.61 4.48 18.01
C TYR A 5 17.54 5.37 17.41
N SER A 6 17.89 6.23 16.46
CA SER A 6 16.94 7.09 15.75
C SER A 6 16.35 6.41 14.52
N LEU A 7 16.79 5.21 14.16
CA LEU A 7 16.39 4.53 12.92
C LEU A 7 14.89 4.35 12.82
N GLY A 8 14.25 3.86 13.88
CA GLY A 8 12.80 3.66 13.90
C GLY A 8 12.04 4.95 13.64
N TYR A 9 12.47 6.04 14.26
CA TYR A 9 11.89 7.36 14.05
C TYR A 9 12.07 7.83 12.60
N LEU A 10 13.26 7.65 12.02
CA LEU A 10 13.55 8.07 10.66
C LEU A 10 12.71 7.28 9.64
N VAL A 11 12.61 5.96 9.81
CA VAL A 11 11.79 5.12 8.94
C VAL A 11 10.32 5.50 9.06
N GLY A 12 9.82 5.67 10.27
CA GLY A 12 8.44 6.07 10.51
C GLY A 12 8.11 7.42 9.90
N ARG A 13 9.00 8.40 10.10
CA ARG A 13 8.83 9.74 9.53
C ARG A 13 8.80 9.73 8.01
N ALA A 14 9.66 8.95 7.39
CA ALA A 14 9.69 8.81 5.93
C ALA A 14 8.40 8.18 5.43
N SER A 15 7.91 7.14 6.11
CA SER A 15 6.65 6.47 5.77
C SER A 15 5.47 7.45 5.84
N VAL A 16 5.39 8.26 6.89
CA VAL A 16 4.33 9.26 7.03
C VAL A 16 4.40 10.30 5.91
N ALA A 17 5.60 10.77 5.57
CA ALA A 17 5.78 11.76 4.50
C ALA A 17 5.34 11.21 3.14
N LEU A 18 5.67 9.95 2.84
CA LEU A 18 5.25 9.29 1.61
C LEU A 18 3.72 9.19 1.53
N SER A 19 3.08 8.75 2.61
CA SER A 19 1.61 8.61 2.66
C SER A 19 0.91 9.96 2.49
N LYS A 20 1.40 10.99 3.17
CA LYS A 20 0.84 12.35 3.06
C LYS A 20 0.96 12.90 1.66
N SER A 21 2.12 12.73 1.03
CA SER A 21 2.36 13.22 -0.33
C SER A 21 1.45 12.53 -1.32
N LEU A 22 1.30 11.22 -1.21
CA LEU A 22 0.42 10.46 -2.10
C LEU A 22 -1.04 10.90 -1.91
N ASN A 23 -1.50 11.00 -0.66
CA ASN A 23 -2.86 11.44 -0.37
C ASN A 23 -3.14 12.83 -0.97
N ALA A 24 -2.21 13.77 -0.81
CA ALA A 24 -2.37 15.12 -1.34
C ALA A 24 -2.43 15.13 -2.88
N ARG A 25 -1.60 14.32 -3.53
CA ARG A 25 -1.59 14.20 -4.99
C ARG A 25 -2.88 13.59 -5.53
N LEU A 26 -3.37 12.55 -4.87
CA LEU A 26 -4.63 11.91 -5.27
C LEU A 26 -5.80 12.89 -5.15
N VAL A 27 -5.86 13.63 -4.05
CA VAL A 27 -6.89 14.66 -3.86
C VAL A 27 -6.81 15.73 -4.95
N SER A 28 -5.61 16.20 -5.29
CA SER A 28 -5.44 17.22 -6.32
C SER A 28 -5.81 16.73 -7.72
N CYS A 29 -5.85 15.42 -7.93
CA CYS A 29 -6.26 14.79 -9.18
C CYS A 29 -7.71 14.31 -9.15
N ASP A 30 -8.48 14.72 -8.15
CA ASP A 30 -9.88 14.32 -7.95
C ASP A 30 -10.07 12.81 -7.81
N ILE A 31 -9.09 12.12 -7.24
CA ILE A 31 -9.16 10.69 -6.99
C ILE A 31 -9.41 10.49 -5.49
N ASP A 32 -10.58 9.94 -5.17
CA ASP A 32 -10.99 9.64 -3.80
C ASP A 32 -10.45 8.28 -3.37
N LEU A 33 -9.18 8.26 -3.03
CA LEU A 33 -8.48 7.05 -2.63
C LEU A 33 -7.41 7.41 -1.59
N SER A 34 -7.44 6.76 -0.44
CA SER A 34 -6.41 6.96 0.58
C SER A 34 -5.21 6.05 0.32
N HIS A 35 -4.09 6.33 0.98
CA HIS A 35 -2.91 5.48 0.89
C HIS A 35 -3.21 4.03 1.28
N SER A 36 -3.96 3.80 2.38
CA SER A 36 -4.33 2.45 2.82
C SER A 36 -5.16 1.72 1.78
N GLN A 37 -6.08 2.42 1.13
CA GLN A 37 -6.91 1.86 0.07
C GLN A 37 -6.09 1.57 -1.17
N TYR A 38 -5.18 2.46 -1.54
CA TYR A 38 -4.28 2.27 -2.66
C TYR A 38 -3.44 0.99 -2.51
N VAL A 39 -2.87 0.77 -1.33
CA VAL A 39 -2.00 -0.39 -1.10
C VAL A 39 -2.78 -1.69 -1.29
N VAL A 40 -4.01 -1.78 -0.77
CA VAL A 40 -4.87 -2.95 -0.97
C VAL A 40 -5.19 -3.15 -2.44
N LEU A 41 -5.64 -2.09 -3.13
CA LEU A 41 -5.96 -2.17 -4.56
C LEU A 41 -4.76 -2.61 -5.39
N ARG A 42 -3.57 -2.12 -5.06
CA ARG A 42 -2.36 -2.46 -5.77
C ARG A 42 -2.06 -3.96 -5.69
N TYR A 43 -2.19 -4.54 -4.50
CA TYR A 43 -2.01 -5.98 -4.35
C TYR A 43 -3.03 -6.77 -5.17
N LEU A 44 -4.29 -6.37 -5.15
CA LEU A 44 -5.33 -7.04 -5.93
C LEU A 44 -5.11 -6.86 -7.43
N TYR A 45 -4.63 -5.71 -7.84
CA TYR A 45 -4.37 -5.41 -9.24
C TYR A 45 -3.26 -6.31 -9.82
N PHE A 46 -2.18 -6.50 -9.06
CA PHE A 46 -1.02 -7.27 -9.53
C PHE A 46 -1.10 -8.77 -9.21
N LYS A 47 -1.69 -9.13 -8.09
CA LYS A 47 -1.75 -10.54 -7.65
C LYS A 47 -3.06 -11.25 -7.98
N GLY A 48 -4.10 -10.49 -8.29
CA GLY A 48 -5.44 -11.06 -8.49
C GLY A 48 -6.19 -11.20 -7.15
N ALA A 49 -7.22 -12.03 -7.15
CA ALA A 49 -8.08 -12.20 -5.98
C ALA A 49 -7.33 -12.74 -4.77
N LEU A 50 -7.59 -12.15 -3.60
CA LEU A 50 -6.99 -12.53 -2.33
C LEU A 50 -8.06 -12.56 -1.25
N SER A 51 -7.89 -13.42 -0.24
CA SER A 51 -8.75 -13.38 0.94
C SER A 51 -8.39 -12.19 1.83
N GLN A 52 -9.31 -11.78 2.69
CA GLN A 52 -9.02 -10.71 3.66
C GLN A 52 -7.84 -11.08 4.57
N LEU A 53 -7.74 -12.35 4.96
CA LEU A 53 -6.63 -12.81 5.79
C LEU A 53 -5.29 -12.71 5.05
N GLU A 54 -5.26 -13.12 3.77
CA GLU A 54 -4.05 -13.00 2.95
C GLU A 54 -3.60 -11.54 2.83
N ILE A 55 -4.55 -10.62 2.63
CA ILE A 55 -4.25 -9.20 2.54
C ILE A 55 -3.68 -8.69 3.87
N ALA A 56 -4.31 -9.07 4.98
CA ALA A 56 -3.84 -8.68 6.32
C ALA A 56 -2.42 -9.16 6.57
N ASN A 57 -2.11 -10.38 6.19
CA ASN A 57 -0.77 -10.95 6.36
C ASN A 57 0.26 -10.25 5.46
N LEU A 58 -0.09 -9.99 4.20
CA LEU A 58 0.82 -9.31 3.26
C LEU A 58 1.15 -7.89 3.73
N LEU A 59 0.21 -7.20 4.34
CA LEU A 59 0.39 -5.82 4.78
C LEU A 59 0.83 -5.71 6.24
N SER A 60 0.97 -6.82 6.94
CA SER A 60 1.31 -6.84 8.38
C SER A 60 0.35 -5.96 9.18
N LYS A 61 -0.93 -6.07 8.88
CA LYS A 61 -2.00 -5.32 9.56
C LYS A 61 -3.01 -6.25 10.16
N ASP A 62 -3.73 -5.77 11.18
CA ASP A 62 -4.76 -6.59 11.80
C ASP A 62 -5.99 -6.76 10.90
N ALA A 63 -6.72 -7.85 11.11
CA ALA A 63 -7.87 -8.20 10.28
C ALA A 63 -8.98 -7.14 10.33
N ALA A 64 -9.16 -6.48 11.47
CA ALA A 64 -10.19 -5.45 11.62
C ALA A 64 -9.88 -4.22 10.76
N ALA A 65 -8.61 -3.79 10.73
CA ALA A 65 -8.17 -2.66 9.89
C ALA A 65 -8.37 -2.97 8.41
N ILE A 66 -8.00 -4.17 7.99
CA ILE A 66 -8.18 -4.60 6.60
C ILE A 66 -9.65 -4.67 6.23
N LYS A 67 -10.49 -5.23 7.12
CA LYS A 67 -11.93 -5.27 6.89
C LYS A 67 -12.50 -3.87 6.63
N ARG A 68 -12.11 -2.89 7.45
CA ARG A 68 -12.58 -1.51 7.29
C ARG A 68 -12.15 -0.92 5.95
N THR A 69 -10.90 -1.17 5.56
CA THR A 69 -10.39 -0.68 4.26
C THR A 69 -11.17 -1.31 3.11
N ILE A 70 -11.42 -2.62 3.17
CA ILE A 70 -12.16 -3.33 2.12
C ILE A 70 -13.62 -2.87 2.09
N ASP A 71 -14.25 -2.65 3.25
CA ASP A 71 -15.61 -2.12 3.32
C ASP A 71 -15.72 -0.79 2.57
N LEU A 72 -14.75 0.11 2.76
CA LEU A 72 -14.72 1.40 2.07
C LEU A 72 -14.50 1.24 0.57
N LEU A 73 -13.60 0.34 0.17
CA LEU A 73 -13.35 0.07 -1.25
C LEU A 73 -14.57 -0.53 -1.92
N GLU A 74 -15.28 -1.41 -1.24
CA GLU A 74 -16.52 -2.02 -1.76
C GLU A 74 -17.60 -0.95 -1.93
N LYS A 75 -17.71 -0.05 -0.97
CA LYS A 75 -18.66 1.08 -1.02
C LYS A 75 -18.37 1.99 -2.21
N LYS A 76 -17.12 2.14 -2.58
CA LYS A 76 -16.68 2.91 -3.76
C LYS A 76 -16.79 2.10 -5.06
N GLU A 77 -17.22 0.85 -4.99
CA GLU A 77 -17.36 -0.07 -6.12
C GLU A 77 -16.02 -0.40 -6.79
N LEU A 78 -14.93 -0.33 -6.04
CA LEU A 78 -13.59 -0.64 -6.55
C LEU A 78 -13.20 -2.10 -6.32
N VAL A 79 -13.84 -2.75 -5.37
CA VAL A 79 -13.67 -4.19 -5.10
C VAL A 79 -15.02 -4.85 -4.86
N THR A 80 -15.03 -6.18 -5.00
CA THR A 80 -16.17 -7.02 -4.60
C THR A 80 -15.66 -8.14 -3.71
N ARG A 81 -16.55 -8.61 -2.81
CA ARG A 81 -16.31 -9.81 -2.04
C ARG A 81 -17.14 -10.95 -2.62
N THR A 82 -16.48 -12.08 -2.85
CA THR A 82 -17.16 -13.30 -3.29
C THR A 82 -16.97 -14.38 -2.25
N PRO A 83 -18.03 -14.94 -1.67
CA PRO A 83 -17.89 -16.04 -0.72
C PRO A 83 -17.24 -17.25 -1.38
N ILE A 84 -16.19 -17.81 -0.78
CA ILE A 84 -15.55 -19.04 -1.24
C ILE A 84 -16.02 -20.21 -0.40
N ARG A 85 -16.10 -20.01 0.91
CA ARG A 85 -16.50 -21.00 1.89
C ARG A 85 -17.17 -20.29 3.07
N LYS A 86 -17.68 -21.08 4.04
CA LYS A 86 -18.15 -20.49 5.29
C LYS A 86 -17.08 -19.58 5.88
N LEU A 87 -17.44 -18.34 6.16
CA LEU A 87 -16.61 -17.33 6.83
C LEU A 87 -15.36 -16.92 6.04
N LYS A 88 -15.25 -17.31 4.77
CA LYS A 88 -14.11 -16.91 3.94
C LYS A 88 -14.57 -16.22 2.67
N ASN A 89 -14.11 -15.00 2.48
CA ASN A 89 -14.40 -14.20 1.28
C ASN A 89 -13.14 -14.00 0.45
N SER A 90 -13.30 -14.09 -0.86
CA SER A 90 -12.30 -13.63 -1.81
C SER A 90 -12.60 -12.18 -2.18
N VAL A 91 -11.58 -11.35 -2.16
CA VAL A 91 -11.69 -9.94 -2.55
C VAL A 91 -11.11 -9.79 -3.95
N CYS A 92 -11.89 -9.23 -4.85
CA CYS A 92 -11.51 -9.03 -6.25
C CYS A 92 -11.61 -7.55 -6.61
N ILE A 93 -10.68 -7.07 -7.40
CA ILE A 93 -10.77 -5.72 -7.97
C ILE A 93 -11.83 -5.72 -9.08
N THR A 94 -12.65 -4.68 -9.13
CA THR A 94 -13.66 -4.50 -10.18
C THR A 94 -13.04 -3.92 -11.44
N ASP A 95 -13.79 -3.90 -12.55
CA ASP A 95 -13.35 -3.22 -13.77
C ASP A 95 -13.12 -1.73 -13.51
N LYS A 96 -13.97 -1.09 -12.71
CA LYS A 96 -13.79 0.30 -12.30
C LYS A 96 -12.45 0.48 -11.58
N GLY A 97 -12.13 -0.43 -10.66
CA GLY A 97 -10.85 -0.40 -9.96
C GLY A 97 -9.67 -0.61 -10.90
N LYS A 98 -9.77 -1.58 -11.80
CA LYS A 98 -8.72 -1.84 -12.80
C LYS A 98 -8.46 -0.65 -13.71
N ASN A 99 -9.53 0.04 -14.11
CA ASN A 99 -9.41 1.22 -14.97
C ASN A 99 -8.81 2.43 -14.26
N LEU A 100 -8.99 2.51 -12.96
CA LEU A 100 -8.42 3.57 -12.14
C LEU A 100 -6.92 3.40 -11.88
N MET A 101 -6.48 2.16 -11.73
CA MET A 101 -5.13 1.83 -11.24
C MET A 101 -3.97 2.40 -12.08
N PRO A 102 -4.00 2.38 -13.43
CA PRO A 102 -2.87 2.94 -14.18
C PRO A 102 -2.57 4.39 -13.82
N ARG A 103 -3.61 5.21 -13.65
CA ARG A 103 -3.44 6.61 -13.25
C ARG A 103 -2.91 6.73 -11.82
N VAL A 104 -3.45 5.93 -10.90
CA VAL A 104 -3.01 5.94 -9.50
C VAL A 104 -1.55 5.50 -9.38
N ILE A 105 -1.17 4.46 -10.11
CA ILE A 105 0.21 3.96 -10.12
C ILE A 105 1.17 5.03 -10.66
N GLU A 106 0.78 5.73 -11.71
CA GLU A 106 1.58 6.83 -12.26
C GLU A 106 1.81 7.92 -11.20
N ILE A 107 0.76 8.32 -10.50
CA ILE A 107 0.85 9.32 -9.43
C ILE A 107 1.76 8.80 -8.29
N ALA A 108 1.59 7.55 -7.89
CA ALA A 108 2.41 6.94 -6.84
C ALA A 108 3.89 6.89 -7.25
N ASN A 109 4.17 6.56 -8.51
CA ASN A 109 5.54 6.52 -9.02
C ASN A 109 6.16 7.92 -9.03
N ASP A 110 5.39 8.96 -9.36
CA ASP A 110 5.86 10.34 -9.31
C ASP A 110 6.25 10.75 -7.89
N VAL A 111 5.45 10.36 -6.90
CA VAL A 111 5.76 10.61 -5.49
C VAL A 111 7.06 9.91 -5.08
N ILE A 112 7.24 8.66 -5.48
CA ILE A 112 8.45 7.90 -5.16
C ILE A 112 9.67 8.52 -5.85
N ASN A 113 9.55 8.90 -7.10
CA ASN A 113 10.65 9.53 -7.84
C ASN A 113 11.08 10.85 -7.19
N GLU A 114 10.12 11.64 -6.75
CA GLU A 114 10.41 12.87 -6.01
C GLU A 114 11.07 12.57 -4.67
N ALA A 115 10.56 11.57 -3.95
CA ALA A 115 11.13 11.17 -2.66
C ALA A 115 12.57 10.69 -2.77
N LEU A 116 12.92 10.05 -3.88
CA LEU A 116 14.26 9.51 -4.12
C LEU A 116 15.19 10.50 -4.83
N ASN A 117 14.73 11.73 -5.07
CA ASN A 117 15.56 12.76 -5.70
C ASN A 117 16.84 12.98 -4.88
N GLY A 118 17.98 12.98 -5.56
CA GLY A 118 19.28 13.12 -4.90
C GLY A 118 19.87 11.81 -4.40
N ILE A 119 19.13 10.72 -4.46
CA ILE A 119 19.62 9.38 -4.10
C ILE A 119 19.98 8.63 -5.39
N GLU A 120 21.23 8.24 -5.54
CA GLU A 120 21.71 7.55 -6.74
C GLU A 120 21.06 6.18 -6.90
N THR A 121 20.93 5.72 -8.15
CA THR A 121 20.26 4.46 -8.51
C THR A 121 20.77 3.26 -7.71
N GLU A 122 22.08 3.14 -7.57
CA GLU A 122 22.71 2.03 -6.80
C GLU A 122 22.27 2.04 -5.34
N ASN A 123 22.16 3.24 -4.77
CA ASN A 123 21.74 3.40 -3.39
C ASN A 123 20.25 3.15 -3.21
N ARG A 124 19.44 3.38 -4.24
CA ARG A 124 17.99 3.09 -4.20
C ARG A 124 17.75 1.59 -4.07
N GLU A 125 18.47 0.79 -4.85
CA GLU A 125 18.36 -0.67 -4.77
C GLU A 125 18.87 -1.20 -3.43
N LEU A 126 19.95 -0.64 -2.92
CA LEU A 126 20.49 -0.99 -1.61
C LEU A 126 19.51 -0.64 -0.50
N LEU A 127 18.89 0.54 -0.57
CA LEU A 127 17.87 0.98 0.39
C LEU A 127 16.68 0.00 0.41
N ARG A 128 16.20 -0.38 -0.76
CA ARG A 128 15.10 -1.35 -0.88
C ARG A 128 15.46 -2.67 -0.21
N THR A 129 16.64 -3.18 -0.50
CA THR A 129 17.13 -4.43 0.07
C THR A 129 17.27 -4.34 1.60
N MET A 130 17.79 -3.23 2.09
CA MET A 130 17.95 -3.02 3.53
C MET A 130 16.62 -2.92 4.27
N LEU A 131 15.65 -2.19 3.71
CA LEU A 131 14.32 -2.09 4.31
C LEU A 131 13.61 -3.45 4.35
N ASP A 132 13.74 -4.21 3.27
CA ASP A 132 13.18 -5.56 3.20
C ASP A 132 13.83 -6.48 4.25
N LYS A 133 15.14 -6.37 4.42
CA LYS A 133 15.87 -7.14 5.43
C LYS A 133 15.44 -6.81 6.85
N ILE A 134 15.22 -5.53 7.14
CA ILE A 134 14.70 -5.10 8.45
C ILE A 134 13.35 -5.76 8.73
N HIS A 135 12.46 -5.72 7.76
CA HIS A 135 11.14 -6.35 7.89
C HIS A 135 11.27 -7.85 8.10
N THR A 136 12.03 -8.53 7.24
CA THR A 136 12.21 -9.99 7.30
C THR A 136 12.80 -10.45 8.63
N ASN A 137 13.74 -9.69 9.19
CA ASN A 137 14.37 -10.04 10.48
C ASN A 137 13.36 -10.04 11.64
N LEU A 138 12.33 -9.21 11.55
CA LEU A 138 11.33 -9.07 12.61
C LEU A 138 10.06 -9.91 12.37
N GLU A 139 9.88 -10.38 11.16
CA GLU A 139 8.76 -11.23 10.77
C GLU A 139 9.10 -12.67 11.13
N LYS A 140 8.44 -13.22 12.15
CA LYS A 140 8.71 -14.59 12.64
C LYS A 140 7.47 -15.45 12.62
#